data_8a58608f27bacef861dc57717c887345
#
_entry.id   8a58608f27bacef861dc57717c887345
#
_cell.length_a   1.000
_cell.length_b   1.000
_cell.length_c   1.000
_cell.angle_alpha   90.00
_cell.angle_beta   90.00
_cell.angle_gamma   90.00
#
_symmetry.space_group_name_H-M   'P 1'
#
loop_
_entity.id
_entity.type
_entity.pdbx_description
1 polymer ?
#
loop_
_entity_poly.entity_id
_entity_poly.type
_entity_poly.pdbx_seq_one_letter_code
_entity_poly.pdbx_strand_id
1 'polypeptide(L)'
;MNKYGDIYELELGNTKVFLIDAKRKILVDTGLMPLPQEVIDFFEKSGMKMGDEKQKEMLLKGAYHSILNFLNEKGITPEIIVCTHCHFDHVGNLSQLRNYYNTRVAIHQLDIPMVEGKEKLPTPSFIPPHLLKFFEFEPCTVDQPLEDGVHILKDLKVIHIPGHTKGNIALLYQDEILIAGDSISGRNELNPEMAPNELNPPSPMASLDHKKALESLKKLLTYNFKIILPSHGKSIEKDGKEKFTKVVEGLE
;
A
#
# COMPACT_ATOMS: atom_id res chain seq x y z
N MET A 1 -0.90 0.89 -16.61
CA MET A 1 -1.46 2.06 -15.89
C MET A 1 -2.95 2.07 -16.12
N ASN A 2 -3.72 2.03 -15.07
CA ASN A 2 -5.19 2.08 -15.13
C ASN A 2 -5.69 3.41 -14.54
N LYS A 3 -6.96 3.74 -14.83
CA LYS A 3 -7.59 4.96 -14.28
C LYS A 3 -9.02 4.66 -13.84
N TYR A 4 -9.36 5.09 -12.63
CA TYR A 4 -10.66 4.91 -12.00
C TYR A 4 -11.19 6.28 -11.56
N GLY A 5 -12.03 6.90 -12.36
CA GLY A 5 -12.43 8.30 -12.13
C GLY A 5 -11.21 9.23 -12.09
N ASP A 6 -10.99 9.89 -10.96
CA ASP A 6 -9.84 10.78 -10.74
C ASP A 6 -8.58 10.04 -10.22
N ILE A 7 -8.62 8.71 -10.07
CA ILE A 7 -7.51 7.94 -9.51
C ILE A 7 -6.73 7.24 -10.62
N TYR A 8 -5.44 7.54 -10.73
CA TYR A 8 -4.49 6.77 -11.53
C TYR A 8 -3.85 5.69 -10.66
N GLU A 9 -3.77 4.48 -11.18
CA GLU A 9 -3.10 3.33 -10.59
C GLU A 9 -1.79 3.08 -11.35
N LEU A 10 -0.67 3.08 -10.61
CA LEU A 10 0.65 2.75 -11.12
C LEU A 10 1.11 1.42 -10.52
N GLU A 11 1.33 0.43 -11.36
CA GLU A 11 1.95 -0.83 -10.97
C GLU A 11 3.47 -0.70 -10.98
N LEU A 12 4.11 -0.94 -9.84
CA LEU A 12 5.53 -0.72 -9.60
C LEU A 12 6.19 -1.99 -9.05
N GLY A 13 6.35 -2.97 -9.90
CA GLY A 13 6.80 -4.31 -9.50
C GLY A 13 5.69 -5.07 -8.78
N ASN A 14 5.87 -5.35 -7.50
CA ASN A 14 4.93 -6.11 -6.70
C ASN A 14 3.92 -5.23 -5.94
N THR A 15 4.10 -3.92 -5.95
CA THR A 15 3.22 -2.98 -5.25
C THR A 15 2.64 -1.94 -6.20
N LYS A 16 1.66 -1.20 -5.74
CA LYS A 16 1.03 -0.11 -6.47
C LYS A 16 1.08 1.16 -5.66
N VAL A 17 1.14 2.28 -6.38
CA VAL A 17 0.86 3.60 -5.83
C VAL A 17 -0.30 4.21 -6.59
N PHE A 18 -1.00 5.14 -5.95
CA PHE A 18 -2.17 5.77 -6.54
C PHE A 18 -2.00 7.29 -6.54
N LEU A 19 -2.39 7.93 -7.63
CA LEU A 19 -2.49 9.38 -7.70
C LEU A 19 -3.95 9.78 -7.80
N ILE A 20 -4.45 10.50 -6.81
CA ILE A 20 -5.77 11.13 -6.85
C ILE A 20 -5.59 12.53 -7.47
N ASP A 21 -6.02 12.66 -8.74
CA ASP A 21 -5.95 13.89 -9.52
C ASP A 21 -7.27 14.67 -9.42
N ALA A 22 -7.64 15.04 -8.20
CA ALA A 22 -8.83 15.84 -7.89
C ALA A 22 -8.46 17.33 -7.70
N LYS A 23 -9.27 18.10 -6.96
CA LYS A 23 -8.98 19.49 -6.64
C LYS A 23 -7.61 19.67 -5.96
N ARG A 24 -7.23 18.74 -5.08
CA ARG A 24 -5.88 18.59 -4.54
C ARG A 24 -5.26 17.33 -5.12
N LYS A 25 -3.95 17.39 -5.37
CA LYS A 25 -3.18 16.27 -5.91
C LYS A 25 -2.61 15.45 -4.76
N ILE A 26 -3.08 14.22 -4.61
CA ILE A 26 -2.67 13.34 -3.51
C ILE A 26 -1.96 12.12 -4.11
N LEU A 27 -0.71 11.92 -3.72
CA LEU A 27 -0.03 10.66 -3.97
C LEU A 27 -0.30 9.72 -2.79
N VAL A 28 -0.79 8.51 -3.06
CA VAL A 28 -1.01 7.48 -2.04
C VAL A 28 0.06 6.43 -2.18
N ASP A 29 0.85 6.27 -1.13
CA ASP A 29 2.05 5.45 -1.03
C ASP A 29 3.19 5.89 -1.98
N THR A 30 4.38 5.33 -1.79
CA THR A 30 5.60 5.72 -2.52
C THR A 30 6.36 4.54 -3.10
N GLY A 31 5.80 3.34 -2.97
CA GLY A 31 6.38 2.13 -3.51
C GLY A 31 7.71 1.73 -2.86
N LEU A 32 8.28 0.69 -3.40
CA LEU A 32 9.50 0.06 -2.91
C LEU A 32 10.76 0.83 -3.35
N MET A 33 11.76 0.93 -2.48
CA MET A 33 13.12 1.31 -2.87
C MET A 33 13.79 0.19 -3.69
N PRO A 34 14.93 0.45 -4.38
CA PRO A 34 15.67 -0.59 -5.09
C PRO A 34 16.07 -1.75 -4.17
N LEU A 35 15.76 -2.98 -4.59
CA LEU A 35 16.22 -4.19 -3.91
C LEU A 35 17.44 -4.78 -4.65
N PRO A 36 18.49 -5.22 -3.95
CA PRO A 36 19.61 -5.91 -4.58
C PRO A 36 19.20 -7.32 -5.03
N GLN A 37 19.93 -7.86 -6.02
CA GLN A 37 19.67 -9.18 -6.57
C GLN A 37 19.62 -10.28 -5.49
N GLU A 38 20.48 -10.20 -4.46
CA GLU A 38 20.51 -11.18 -3.37
C GLU A 38 19.19 -11.29 -2.60
N VAL A 39 18.42 -10.20 -2.48
CA VAL A 39 17.09 -10.19 -1.85
C VAL A 39 16.06 -10.87 -2.77
N ILE A 40 16.11 -10.58 -4.07
CA ILE A 40 15.24 -11.22 -5.06
C ILE A 40 15.49 -12.72 -5.10
N ASP A 41 16.76 -13.13 -5.16
CA ASP A 41 17.17 -14.53 -5.15
C ASP A 41 16.73 -15.26 -3.87
N PHE A 42 16.77 -14.58 -2.73
CA PHE A 42 16.28 -15.12 -1.46
C PHE A 42 14.78 -15.42 -1.53
N PHE A 43 13.97 -14.46 -2.00
CA PHE A 43 12.53 -14.65 -2.11
C PHE A 43 12.17 -15.77 -3.10
N GLU A 44 12.83 -15.83 -4.25
CA GLU A 44 12.62 -16.91 -5.22
C GLU A 44 12.97 -18.30 -4.66
N LYS A 45 14.11 -18.42 -3.96
CA LYS A 45 14.51 -19.65 -3.28
C LYS A 45 13.55 -20.04 -2.16
N SER A 46 12.88 -19.08 -1.55
CA SER A 46 11.83 -19.30 -0.55
C SER A 46 10.47 -19.69 -1.14
N GLY A 47 10.39 -19.82 -2.48
CA GLY A 47 9.18 -20.19 -3.21
C GLY A 47 8.24 -19.04 -3.53
N MET A 48 8.63 -17.81 -3.22
CA MET A 48 7.84 -16.63 -3.59
C MET A 48 8.04 -16.30 -5.06
N LYS A 49 6.94 -16.05 -5.76
CA LYS A 49 6.99 -15.61 -7.16
C LYS A 49 7.24 -14.10 -7.20
N MET A 50 8.42 -13.70 -7.67
CA MET A 50 8.79 -12.27 -7.79
C MET A 50 8.27 -11.63 -9.08
N GLY A 51 7.40 -12.31 -9.81
CA GLY A 51 6.83 -11.85 -11.07
C GLY A 51 7.65 -12.24 -12.30
N ASP A 52 7.35 -11.59 -13.42
CA ASP A 52 8.11 -11.77 -14.67
C ASP A 52 9.42 -10.93 -14.66
N GLU A 53 10.23 -11.05 -15.70
CA GLU A 53 11.52 -10.34 -15.80
C GLU A 53 11.36 -8.82 -15.74
N LYS A 54 10.26 -8.27 -16.28
CA LYS A 54 9.96 -6.83 -16.21
C LYS A 54 9.66 -6.39 -14.77
N GLN A 55 8.90 -7.20 -14.04
CA GLN A 55 8.60 -6.92 -12.62
C GLN A 55 9.88 -7.01 -11.77
N LYS A 56 10.75 -7.99 -12.01
CA LYS A 56 12.06 -8.09 -11.34
C LYS A 56 12.95 -6.90 -11.64
N GLU A 57 13.01 -6.44 -12.89
CA GLU A 57 13.74 -5.24 -13.26
C GLU A 57 13.22 -4.01 -12.50
N MET A 58 11.89 -3.91 -12.31
CA MET A 58 11.30 -2.83 -11.52
C MET A 58 11.68 -2.93 -10.04
N LEU A 59 11.75 -4.13 -9.47
CA LEU A 59 12.22 -4.33 -8.08
C LEU A 59 13.69 -3.91 -7.91
N LEU A 60 14.54 -4.24 -8.88
CA LEU A 60 15.96 -3.83 -8.89
C LEU A 60 16.13 -2.30 -8.99
N LYS A 61 15.28 -1.61 -9.74
CA LYS A 61 15.33 -0.16 -9.96
C LYS A 61 14.60 0.64 -8.89
N GLY A 62 13.65 0.01 -8.18
CA GLY A 62 12.74 0.67 -7.26
C GLY A 62 11.71 1.57 -7.97
N ALA A 63 10.80 2.12 -7.18
CA ALA A 63 9.65 2.86 -7.67
C ALA A 63 9.92 4.35 -7.97
N TYR A 64 10.97 4.93 -7.36
CA TYR A 64 11.22 6.38 -7.35
C TYR A 64 11.16 7.03 -8.74
N HIS A 65 12.00 6.57 -9.66
CA HIS A 65 12.08 7.16 -10.99
C HIS A 65 10.80 6.95 -11.83
N SER A 66 10.12 5.82 -11.62
CA SER A 66 8.84 5.56 -12.31
C SER A 66 7.76 6.53 -11.85
N ILE A 67 7.71 6.83 -10.55
CA ILE A 67 6.77 7.82 -9.99
C ILE A 67 7.10 9.22 -10.52
N LEU A 68 8.39 9.64 -10.48
CA LEU A 68 8.81 10.94 -11.00
C LEU A 68 8.45 11.10 -12.48
N ASN A 69 8.78 10.12 -13.31
CA ASN A 69 8.49 10.18 -14.74
C ASN A 69 6.99 10.32 -14.98
N PHE A 70 6.18 9.52 -14.30
CA PHE A 70 4.73 9.60 -14.42
C PHE A 70 4.18 10.97 -14.03
N LEU A 71 4.58 11.50 -12.88
CA LEU A 71 4.11 12.81 -12.40
C LEU A 71 4.57 13.94 -13.32
N ASN A 72 5.80 13.89 -13.82
CA ASN A 72 6.34 14.87 -14.77
C ASN A 72 5.61 14.82 -16.12
N GLU A 73 5.35 13.63 -16.67
CA GLU A 73 4.58 13.46 -17.91
C GLU A 73 3.16 14.01 -17.78
N LYS A 74 2.58 13.94 -16.59
CA LYS A 74 1.25 14.53 -16.31
C LYS A 74 1.31 16.02 -15.96
N GLY A 75 2.49 16.58 -15.71
CA GLY A 75 2.62 17.95 -15.19
C GLY A 75 2.03 18.12 -13.80
N ILE A 76 2.04 17.08 -12.97
CA ILE A 76 1.40 17.05 -11.66
C ILE A 76 2.45 17.10 -10.55
N THR A 77 2.24 18.00 -9.59
CA THR A 77 2.99 18.06 -8.33
C THR A 77 2.06 17.64 -7.20
N PRO A 78 2.37 16.57 -6.44
CA PRO A 78 1.57 16.18 -5.28
C PRO A 78 1.62 17.26 -4.20
N GLU A 79 0.47 17.66 -3.67
CA GLU A 79 0.37 18.59 -2.54
C GLU A 79 0.54 17.90 -1.19
N ILE A 80 0.28 16.59 -1.17
CA ILE A 80 0.44 15.73 0.00
C ILE A 80 0.69 14.29 -0.46
N ILE A 81 1.57 13.60 0.25
CA ILE A 81 1.73 12.14 0.16
C ILE A 81 1.00 11.53 1.36
N VAL A 82 0.08 10.61 1.10
CA VAL A 82 -0.65 9.88 2.12
C VAL A 82 -0.15 8.44 2.10
N CYS A 83 0.39 7.96 3.23
CA CYS A 83 0.81 6.57 3.34
C CYS A 83 -0.29 5.73 3.98
N THR A 84 -0.60 4.59 3.37
CA THR A 84 -1.59 3.65 3.91
C THR A 84 -1.09 2.98 5.18
N HIS A 85 0.20 2.70 5.28
CA HIS A 85 0.89 2.16 6.45
C HIS A 85 2.42 2.27 6.30
N CYS A 86 3.17 1.82 7.31
CA CYS A 86 4.63 2.08 7.41
C CYS A 86 5.54 1.01 6.81
N HIS A 87 5.05 0.01 6.06
CA HIS A 87 5.92 -0.99 5.45
C HIS A 87 6.79 -0.39 4.33
N PHE A 88 7.98 -0.96 4.18
CA PHE A 88 9.05 -0.47 3.29
C PHE A 88 8.66 -0.36 1.81
N ASP A 89 7.71 -1.17 1.36
CA ASP A 89 7.20 -1.15 -0.01
C ASP A 89 6.06 -0.13 -0.23
N HIS A 90 5.67 0.60 0.83
CA HIS A 90 4.72 1.71 0.80
C HIS A 90 5.39 3.06 1.08
N VAL A 91 6.39 3.08 1.96
CA VAL A 91 7.08 4.32 2.36
C VAL A 91 8.53 4.38 1.88
N GLY A 92 8.98 3.41 1.09
CA GLY A 92 10.40 3.26 0.70
C GLY A 92 11.03 4.47 0.03
N ASN A 93 10.25 5.28 -0.69
CA ASN A 93 10.74 6.49 -1.35
C ASN A 93 10.15 7.78 -0.77
N LEU A 94 9.58 7.69 0.43
CA LEU A 94 8.82 8.80 1.03
C LEU A 94 9.67 10.05 1.25
N SER A 95 10.83 9.91 1.90
CA SER A 95 11.75 11.03 2.16
C SER A 95 12.22 11.67 0.87
N GLN A 96 12.61 10.88 -0.13
CA GLN A 96 13.08 11.37 -1.42
C GLN A 96 11.99 12.14 -2.18
N LEU A 97 10.77 11.60 -2.27
CA LEU A 97 9.65 12.27 -2.95
C LEU A 97 9.18 13.53 -2.20
N ARG A 98 9.13 13.46 -0.86
CA ARG A 98 8.84 14.64 -0.04
C ARG A 98 9.81 15.78 -0.32
N ASN A 99 11.10 15.49 -0.31
CA ASN A 99 12.14 16.49 -0.51
C ASN A 99 12.11 17.03 -1.95
N TYR A 100 11.94 16.16 -2.95
CA TYR A 100 11.90 16.57 -4.36
C TYR A 100 10.75 17.53 -4.67
N TYR A 101 9.54 17.22 -4.18
CA TYR A 101 8.35 18.02 -4.43
C TYR A 101 8.10 19.10 -3.37
N ASN A 102 8.87 19.13 -2.29
CA ASN A 102 8.61 19.97 -1.11
C ASN A 102 7.15 19.84 -0.63
N THR A 103 6.67 18.60 -0.58
CA THR A 103 5.28 18.26 -0.27
C THR A 103 5.10 17.81 1.18
N ARG A 104 3.87 17.82 1.67
CA ARG A 104 3.55 17.33 3.01
C ARG A 104 3.37 15.83 3.02
N VAL A 105 3.55 15.23 4.20
CA VAL A 105 3.36 13.80 4.44
C VAL A 105 2.28 13.59 5.49
N ALA A 106 1.38 12.66 5.23
CA ALA A 106 0.36 12.21 6.15
C ALA A 106 0.37 10.67 6.27
N ILE A 107 0.27 10.19 7.49
CA ILE A 107 0.12 8.78 7.83
C ILE A 107 -0.65 8.67 9.15
N HIS A 108 -1.24 7.53 9.45
CA HIS A 108 -1.92 7.30 10.71
C HIS A 108 -0.96 7.47 11.90
N GLN A 109 -1.42 8.15 12.95
CA GLN A 109 -0.57 8.52 14.11
C GLN A 109 0.20 7.35 14.73
N LEU A 110 -0.36 6.12 14.71
CA LEU A 110 0.28 4.93 15.29
C LEU A 110 1.45 4.37 14.46
N ASP A 111 1.61 4.79 13.20
CA ASP A 111 2.71 4.40 12.34
C ASP A 111 3.80 5.50 12.21
N ILE A 112 3.56 6.70 12.76
CA ILE A 112 4.52 7.80 12.73
C ILE A 112 5.87 7.43 13.33
N PRO A 113 5.95 6.76 14.51
CA PRO A 113 7.25 6.46 15.13
C PRO A 113 8.17 5.65 14.23
N MET A 114 7.62 4.72 13.42
CA MET A 114 8.39 3.91 12.49
C MET A 114 8.89 4.76 11.30
N VAL A 115 8.01 5.59 10.73
CA VAL A 115 8.36 6.45 9.58
C VAL A 115 9.39 7.50 9.95
N GLU A 116 9.35 8.02 11.16
CA GLU A 116 10.33 8.98 11.69
C GLU A 116 11.61 8.33 12.24
N GLY A 117 11.73 6.99 12.16
CA GLY A 117 12.91 6.26 12.65
C GLY A 117 13.05 6.19 14.18
N LYS A 118 11.98 6.48 14.92
CA LYS A 118 11.94 6.41 16.40
C LYS A 118 11.66 5.00 16.92
N GLU A 119 10.98 4.18 16.13
CA GLU A 119 10.74 2.75 16.37
C GLU A 119 11.20 1.93 15.16
N LYS A 120 11.54 0.66 15.40
CA LYS A 120 11.88 -0.27 14.32
C LYS A 120 10.65 -0.61 13.50
N LEU A 121 10.86 -0.74 12.19
CA LEU A 121 9.84 -1.24 11.29
C LEU A 121 9.44 -2.67 11.64
N PRO A 122 8.15 -2.98 11.56
CA PRO A 122 7.70 -4.35 11.56
C PRO A 122 8.26 -5.06 10.32
N THR A 123 9.18 -5.98 10.52
CA THR A 123 9.72 -6.81 9.43
C THR A 123 9.24 -8.23 9.59
N PRO A 124 8.85 -8.90 8.49
CA PRO A 124 8.45 -10.30 8.55
C PRO A 124 9.55 -11.18 9.12
N SER A 125 9.21 -12.06 10.07
CA SER A 125 10.17 -12.89 10.80
C SER A 125 10.94 -13.90 9.94
N PHE A 126 10.45 -14.16 8.73
CA PHE A 126 11.12 -15.06 7.78
C PHE A 126 12.28 -14.41 7.03
N ILE A 127 12.46 -13.07 7.12
CA ILE A 127 13.57 -12.38 6.48
C ILE A 127 14.84 -12.57 7.32
N PRO A 128 15.93 -13.13 6.73
CA PRO A 128 17.18 -13.33 7.45
C PRO A 128 17.79 -12.02 7.95
N PRO A 129 18.42 -12.00 9.13
CA PRO A 129 18.97 -10.78 9.72
C PRO A 129 19.92 -9.99 8.82
N HIS A 130 20.74 -10.69 7.99
CA HIS A 130 21.69 -10.03 7.09
C HIS A 130 21.03 -9.29 5.93
N LEU A 131 19.76 -9.62 5.60
CA LEU A 131 18.99 -8.94 4.56
C LEU A 131 18.16 -7.77 5.10
N LEU A 132 17.95 -7.67 6.42
CA LEU A 132 17.09 -6.62 7.02
C LEU A 132 17.52 -5.20 6.63
N LYS A 133 18.83 -4.96 6.49
CA LYS A 133 19.40 -3.67 6.08
C LYS A 133 18.85 -3.15 4.73
N PHE A 134 18.37 -4.04 3.86
CA PHE A 134 17.82 -3.67 2.55
C PHE A 134 16.34 -3.28 2.60
N PHE A 135 15.72 -3.35 3.76
CA PHE A 135 14.35 -2.93 4.02
C PHE A 135 14.28 -1.68 4.90
N GLU A 136 15.44 -1.13 5.27
CA GLU A 136 15.53 0.16 5.96
C GLU A 136 15.42 1.29 4.94
N PHE A 137 14.55 2.25 5.21
CA PHE A 137 14.38 3.46 4.40
C PHE A 137 14.80 4.71 5.18
N GLU A 138 15.01 5.80 4.46
CA GLU A 138 15.38 7.08 5.07
C GLU A 138 14.20 7.63 5.89
N PRO A 139 14.40 7.94 7.19
CA PRO A 139 13.36 8.52 8.03
C PRO A 139 12.77 9.80 7.43
N CYS A 140 11.48 9.98 7.59
CA CYS A 140 10.75 11.10 7.04
C CYS A 140 9.85 11.75 8.09
N THR A 141 9.93 13.07 8.24
CA THR A 141 9.04 13.82 9.13
C THR A 141 7.61 13.78 8.61
N VAL A 142 6.67 13.55 9.51
CA VAL A 142 5.23 13.55 9.21
C VAL A 142 4.63 14.90 9.57
N ASP A 143 3.94 15.52 8.61
CA ASP A 143 3.34 16.85 8.79
C ASP A 143 1.90 16.78 9.28
N GLN A 144 1.19 15.71 8.93
CA GLN A 144 -0.23 15.56 9.24
C GLN A 144 -0.53 14.15 9.78
N PRO A 145 -0.64 13.98 11.10
CA PRO A 145 -1.17 12.76 11.69
C PRO A 145 -2.59 12.49 11.22
N LEU A 146 -2.87 11.25 10.83
CA LEU A 146 -4.21 10.80 10.46
C LEU A 146 -4.84 9.97 11.57
N GLU A 147 -6.15 10.06 11.66
CA GLU A 147 -7.00 9.29 12.57
C GLU A 147 -8.20 8.73 11.82
N ASP A 148 -8.88 7.78 12.44
CA ASP A 148 -10.11 7.20 11.91
C ASP A 148 -11.19 8.24 11.66
N GLY A 149 -11.87 8.15 10.52
CA GLY A 149 -12.99 9.02 10.14
C GLY A 149 -12.58 10.40 9.63
N VAL A 150 -11.30 10.78 9.71
CA VAL A 150 -10.81 12.06 9.16
C VAL A 150 -11.02 12.11 7.65
N HIS A 151 -11.36 13.30 7.15
CA HIS A 151 -11.44 13.57 5.71
C HIS A 151 -10.23 14.40 5.27
N ILE A 152 -9.38 13.83 4.42
CA ILE A 152 -8.23 14.52 3.81
C ILE A 152 -8.72 15.51 2.74
N LEU A 153 -9.75 15.09 1.99
CA LEU A 153 -10.60 15.90 1.12
C LEU A 153 -12.05 15.69 1.57
N LYS A 154 -12.95 16.57 1.13
CA LYS A 154 -14.39 16.38 1.38
C LYS A 154 -14.86 14.96 1.06
N ASP A 155 -14.33 14.41 -0.05
CA ASP A 155 -14.75 13.13 -0.62
C ASP A 155 -13.69 12.02 -0.43
N LEU A 156 -12.67 12.21 0.43
CA LEU A 156 -11.64 11.23 0.73
C LEU A 156 -11.56 10.99 2.24
N LYS A 157 -12.14 9.87 2.68
CA LYS A 157 -12.23 9.49 4.08
C LYS A 157 -11.17 8.48 4.47
N VAL A 158 -10.57 8.68 5.63
CA VAL A 158 -9.65 7.73 6.27
C VAL A 158 -10.45 6.71 7.08
N ILE A 159 -10.15 5.44 6.89
CA ILE A 159 -10.72 4.33 7.67
C ILE A 159 -9.56 3.55 8.29
N HIS A 160 -9.45 3.58 9.62
CA HIS A 160 -8.42 2.85 10.34
C HIS A 160 -8.78 1.36 10.43
N ILE A 161 -7.90 0.51 9.88
CA ILE A 161 -8.03 -0.95 9.78
C ILE A 161 -6.76 -1.59 10.37
N PRO A 162 -6.59 -1.55 11.71
CA PRO A 162 -5.36 -2.00 12.36
C PRO A 162 -5.17 -3.52 12.30
N GLY A 163 -3.91 -3.95 12.41
CA GLY A 163 -3.51 -5.35 12.52
C GLY A 163 -2.42 -5.71 11.53
N HIS A 164 -2.51 -5.27 10.29
CA HIS A 164 -1.39 -5.37 9.34
C HIS A 164 -0.19 -4.55 9.86
N THR A 165 -0.39 -3.26 10.10
CA THR A 165 0.41 -2.46 11.04
C THR A 165 -0.50 -1.90 12.13
N LYS A 166 0.08 -1.20 13.13
CA LYS A 166 -0.72 -0.50 14.15
C LYS A 166 -1.59 0.59 13.53
N GLY A 167 -1.06 1.31 12.55
CA GLY A 167 -1.66 2.45 11.88
C GLY A 167 -2.20 2.18 10.48
N ASN A 168 -2.35 0.92 10.07
CA ASN A 168 -2.86 0.61 8.74
C ASN A 168 -4.23 1.23 8.47
N ILE A 169 -4.37 1.92 7.33
CA ILE A 169 -5.61 2.57 6.89
C ILE A 169 -6.03 2.13 5.50
N ALA A 170 -7.33 2.21 5.26
CA ALA A 170 -7.90 2.28 3.92
C ALA A 170 -8.41 3.71 3.66
N LEU A 171 -8.50 4.09 2.39
CA LEU A 171 -9.03 5.38 1.97
C LEU A 171 -10.28 5.15 1.12
N LEU A 172 -11.40 5.76 1.52
CA LEU A 172 -12.65 5.69 0.76
C LEU A 172 -12.86 6.99 0.00
N TYR A 173 -12.87 6.92 -1.32
CA TYR A 173 -13.05 8.06 -2.21
C TYR A 173 -14.45 8.06 -2.82
N GLN A 174 -15.19 9.16 -2.62
CA GLN A 174 -16.54 9.41 -3.15
C GLN A 174 -17.59 8.34 -2.79
N ASP A 175 -17.41 7.63 -1.65
CA ASP A 175 -18.24 6.48 -1.27
C ASP A 175 -18.38 5.41 -2.38
N GLU A 176 -17.39 5.33 -3.27
CA GLU A 176 -17.40 4.46 -4.43
C GLU A 176 -16.12 3.64 -4.60
N ILE A 177 -14.94 4.23 -4.33
CA ILE A 177 -13.64 3.61 -4.56
C ILE A 177 -12.90 3.46 -3.25
N LEU A 178 -12.58 2.21 -2.91
CA LEU A 178 -11.78 1.86 -1.73
C LEU A 178 -10.32 1.61 -2.15
N ILE A 179 -9.40 2.50 -1.78
CA ILE A 179 -7.96 2.22 -1.79
C ILE A 179 -7.68 1.47 -0.49
N ALA A 180 -7.41 0.17 -0.61
CA ALA A 180 -7.43 -0.74 0.53
C ALA A 180 -6.08 -0.89 1.23
N GLY A 181 -4.98 -0.37 0.65
CA GLY A 181 -3.64 -0.69 1.12
C GLY A 181 -3.43 -2.21 1.15
N ASP A 182 -2.87 -2.69 2.24
CA ASP A 182 -2.66 -4.12 2.50
C ASP A 182 -3.74 -4.74 3.42
N SER A 183 -4.83 -4.00 3.66
CA SER A 183 -6.00 -4.56 4.36
C SER A 183 -6.63 -5.72 3.58
N ILE A 184 -6.48 -5.73 2.26
CA ILE A 184 -6.91 -6.80 1.37
C ILE A 184 -5.99 -6.85 0.15
N SER A 185 -5.79 -8.04 -0.40
CA SER A 185 -4.93 -8.25 -1.57
C SER A 185 -5.72 -8.82 -2.75
N GLY A 186 -5.38 -8.37 -3.95
CA GLY A 186 -5.88 -8.92 -5.22
C GLY A 186 -5.01 -10.06 -5.76
N ARG A 187 -4.11 -10.61 -4.94
CA ARG A 187 -3.29 -11.79 -5.24
C ARG A 187 -3.12 -12.65 -4.00
N ASN A 188 -2.82 -13.91 -4.19
CA ASN A 188 -2.34 -14.78 -3.14
C ASN A 188 -0.88 -15.15 -3.41
N GLU A 189 0.02 -14.64 -2.59
CA GLU A 189 1.46 -14.91 -2.70
C GLU A 189 1.83 -16.30 -2.22
N LEU A 190 1.04 -16.82 -1.27
CA LEU A 190 1.29 -18.10 -0.60
C LEU A 190 0.48 -19.26 -1.18
N ASN A 191 -0.59 -18.98 -1.94
CA ASN A 191 -1.41 -19.98 -2.59
C ASN A 191 -1.71 -19.59 -4.05
N PRO A 192 -0.81 -19.92 -4.98
CA PRO A 192 -1.00 -19.63 -6.41
C PRO A 192 -2.18 -20.36 -7.04
N GLU A 193 -2.79 -21.35 -6.37
CA GLU A 193 -3.96 -22.09 -6.84
C GLU A 193 -5.28 -21.34 -6.57
N MET A 194 -5.26 -20.25 -5.78
CA MET A 194 -6.44 -19.39 -5.64
C MET A 194 -6.70 -18.62 -6.94
N ALA A 195 -7.99 -18.52 -7.28
CA ALA A 195 -8.41 -17.94 -8.55
C ALA A 195 -7.86 -16.49 -8.74
N PRO A 196 -7.38 -16.14 -9.93
CA PRO A 196 -6.65 -14.87 -10.18
C PRO A 196 -7.50 -13.60 -10.08
N ASN A 197 -8.77 -13.69 -9.74
CA ASN A 197 -9.71 -12.56 -9.67
C ASN A 197 -10.39 -12.43 -8.29
N GLU A 198 -9.86 -13.11 -7.27
CA GLU A 198 -10.41 -13.09 -5.93
C GLU A 198 -9.62 -12.17 -5.02
N LEU A 199 -10.32 -11.61 -4.04
CA LEU A 199 -9.73 -10.87 -2.96
C LEU A 199 -9.27 -11.84 -1.87
N ASN A 200 -8.14 -11.52 -1.26
CA ASN A 200 -7.60 -12.27 -0.15
C ASN A 200 -7.49 -11.37 1.08
N PRO A 201 -7.65 -11.92 2.28
CA PRO A 201 -7.36 -11.18 3.51
C PRO A 201 -5.88 -10.77 3.57
N PRO A 202 -5.50 -9.88 4.52
CA PRO A 202 -4.10 -9.49 4.70
C PRO A 202 -3.23 -10.71 5.01
N SER A 203 -1.98 -10.66 4.52
CA SER A 203 -1.03 -11.77 4.70
C SER A 203 -0.73 -12.02 6.17
N PRO A 204 -0.84 -13.27 6.68
CA PRO A 204 -0.46 -13.61 8.04
C PRO A 204 1.04 -13.41 8.30
N MET A 205 1.87 -13.57 7.27
CA MET A 205 3.33 -13.44 7.38
C MET A 205 3.78 -11.98 7.45
N ALA A 206 3.01 -11.07 6.85
CA ALA A 206 3.33 -9.65 6.81
C ALA A 206 2.55 -8.83 7.85
N SER A 207 1.59 -9.43 8.56
CA SER A 207 0.78 -8.72 9.55
C SER A 207 1.37 -8.81 10.95
N LEU A 208 1.43 -7.66 11.63
CA LEU A 208 1.89 -7.56 13.02
C LEU A 208 0.97 -8.33 13.99
N ASP A 209 -0.33 -8.22 13.78
CA ASP A 209 -1.37 -8.95 14.49
C ASP A 209 -2.44 -9.40 13.48
N HIS A 210 -2.24 -10.59 12.93
CA HIS A 210 -3.10 -11.11 11.87
C HIS A 210 -4.55 -11.27 12.34
N LYS A 211 -4.77 -11.73 13.57
CA LYS A 211 -6.12 -11.89 14.13
C LYS A 211 -6.85 -10.55 14.15
N LYS A 212 -6.20 -9.52 14.66
CA LYS A 212 -6.74 -8.16 14.67
C LYS A 212 -6.97 -7.61 13.25
N ALA A 213 -6.06 -7.91 12.31
CA ALA A 213 -6.22 -7.52 10.91
C ALA A 213 -7.50 -8.11 10.32
N LEU A 214 -7.78 -9.40 10.54
CA LEU A 214 -9.02 -10.04 10.11
C LEU A 214 -10.27 -9.45 10.79
N GLU A 215 -10.21 -9.25 12.11
CA GLU A 215 -11.32 -8.65 12.87
C GLU A 215 -11.64 -7.23 12.37
N SER A 216 -10.61 -6.42 12.08
CA SER A 216 -10.78 -5.04 11.65
C SER A 216 -11.40 -4.90 10.26
N LEU A 217 -11.28 -5.91 9.39
CA LEU A 217 -11.94 -5.92 8.08
C LEU A 217 -13.47 -5.78 8.19
N LYS A 218 -14.08 -6.33 9.25
CA LYS A 218 -15.53 -6.23 9.46
C LYS A 218 -16.04 -4.79 9.47
N LYS A 219 -15.19 -3.83 9.84
CA LYS A 219 -15.51 -2.40 9.79
C LYS A 219 -15.82 -1.92 8.38
N LEU A 220 -15.13 -2.43 7.35
CA LEU A 220 -15.38 -2.05 5.96
C LEU A 220 -16.76 -2.51 5.46
N LEU A 221 -17.40 -3.48 6.13
CA LEU A 221 -18.77 -3.88 5.81
C LEU A 221 -19.79 -2.76 6.05
N THR A 222 -19.48 -1.77 6.86
CA THR A 222 -20.36 -0.62 7.14
C THR A 222 -20.30 0.47 6.08
N TYR A 223 -19.37 0.38 5.13
CA TYR A 223 -19.19 1.35 4.05
C TYR A 223 -19.66 0.79 2.70
N ASN A 224 -20.03 1.68 1.79
CA ASN A 224 -20.35 1.33 0.41
C ASN A 224 -19.13 1.61 -0.48
N PHE A 225 -18.84 0.69 -1.39
CA PHE A 225 -17.84 0.86 -2.45
C PHE A 225 -18.10 -0.16 -3.57
N LYS A 226 -17.81 0.22 -4.79
CA LYS A 226 -17.95 -0.63 -5.99
C LYS A 226 -16.60 -1.13 -6.47
N ILE A 227 -15.58 -0.28 -6.31
CA ILE A 227 -14.21 -0.53 -6.79
C ILE A 227 -13.32 -0.73 -5.58
N ILE A 228 -12.42 -1.71 -5.66
CA ILE A 228 -11.38 -1.94 -4.65
C ILE A 228 -10.02 -1.88 -5.34
N LEU A 229 -9.15 -1.02 -4.83
CA LEU A 229 -7.78 -0.83 -5.28
C LEU A 229 -6.82 -1.29 -4.18
N PRO A 230 -6.43 -2.58 -4.17
CA PRO A 230 -5.42 -3.09 -3.24
C PRO A 230 -4.04 -2.66 -3.70
N SER A 231 -3.10 -2.54 -2.77
CA SER A 231 -1.71 -2.24 -3.10
C SER A 231 -0.98 -3.41 -3.76
N HIS A 232 -1.49 -4.63 -3.59
CA HIS A 232 -0.95 -5.84 -4.21
C HIS A 232 -1.98 -6.59 -5.04
N GLY A 233 -1.57 -7.01 -6.25
CA GLY A 233 -2.39 -7.82 -7.14
C GLY A 233 -3.43 -7.02 -7.92
N LYS A 234 -4.48 -7.68 -8.41
CA LYS A 234 -5.47 -7.08 -9.31
C LYS A 234 -6.49 -6.22 -8.58
N SER A 235 -6.83 -5.09 -9.16
CA SER A 235 -7.92 -4.24 -8.71
C SER A 235 -9.27 -4.84 -9.10
N ILE A 236 -10.29 -4.56 -8.30
CA ILE A 236 -11.67 -4.99 -8.53
C ILE A 236 -12.45 -3.79 -9.06
N GLU A 237 -12.88 -3.86 -10.31
CA GLU A 237 -13.51 -2.73 -11.00
C GLU A 237 -15.03 -2.65 -10.80
N LYS A 238 -15.65 -3.72 -10.34
CA LYS A 238 -17.09 -3.81 -10.09
C LYS A 238 -17.41 -4.87 -9.05
N ASP A 239 -18.57 -4.72 -8.44
CA ASP A 239 -19.06 -5.65 -7.42
C ASP A 239 -18.12 -5.79 -6.20
N GLY A 240 -17.31 -4.73 -5.95
CA GLY A 240 -16.28 -4.74 -4.92
C GLY A 240 -16.83 -5.06 -3.54
N LYS A 241 -17.96 -4.45 -3.17
CA LYS A 241 -18.61 -4.71 -1.88
C LYS A 241 -19.08 -6.16 -1.73
N GLU A 242 -19.68 -6.73 -2.76
CA GLU A 242 -20.15 -8.12 -2.73
C GLU A 242 -18.98 -9.10 -2.60
N LYS A 243 -17.92 -8.90 -3.41
CA LYS A 243 -16.71 -9.73 -3.36
C LYS A 243 -16.01 -9.62 -2.00
N PHE A 244 -15.91 -8.41 -1.47
CA PHE A 244 -15.33 -8.18 -0.14
C PHE A 244 -16.14 -8.87 0.96
N THR A 245 -17.48 -8.78 0.91
CA THR A 245 -18.37 -9.43 1.89
C THR A 245 -18.13 -10.95 1.92
N LYS A 246 -18.01 -11.59 0.75
CA LYS A 246 -17.71 -13.04 0.65
C LYS A 246 -16.37 -13.41 1.31
N VAL A 247 -15.36 -12.56 1.19
CA VAL A 247 -14.06 -12.79 1.87
C VAL A 247 -14.25 -12.75 3.37
N VAL A 248 -14.96 -11.73 3.90
CA VAL A 248 -15.13 -11.59 5.36
C VAL A 248 -16.01 -12.70 5.93
N GLU A 249 -17.06 -13.13 5.23
CA GLU A 249 -17.91 -14.27 5.62
C GLU A 249 -17.12 -15.58 5.63
N GLY A 250 -16.15 -15.75 4.75
CA GLY A 250 -15.28 -16.93 4.71
C GLY A 250 -14.21 -16.98 5.81
N LEU A 251 -14.10 -15.94 6.64
CA LEU A 251 -13.16 -15.88 7.78
C LEU A 251 -13.80 -16.38 9.10
N GLU A 252 -15.11 -16.62 9.14
CA GLU A 252 -15.84 -17.17 10.28
C GLU A 252 -15.81 -18.70 10.27
#